data_c49411cccb45d25a5324d08ed0a4139e
#
_entry.id   c49411cccb45d25a5324d08ed0a4139e
#
_cell.length_a   1.000
_cell.length_b   1.000
_cell.length_c   1.000
_cell.angle_alpha   90.00
_cell.angle_beta   90.00
_cell.angle_gamma   90.00
#
_symmetry.space_group_name_H-M   'P 1'
#
loop_
_entity.id
_entity.type
_entity.pdbx_description
1 polymer ?
#
loop_
_entity_poly.entity_id
_entity_poly.type
_entity_poly.pdbx_seq_one_letter_code
_entity_poly.pdbx_strand_id
1 'polypeptide(L)'
;GIRVSVASRGLGDVYKRQHLDLNTVRGGTYVAMEGPQFSSLAESKLYKSWGADVIGMTNLPEAYLAREAEICYASVGMVTDYDCWHPGHDDVNVEAIVETLRENSKKANDMIAEVAPRMKERPSVCPSGDDHALEGTLITDLDAQSPERVAKLDAVAGRLLNT
;
A
#
# COMPACT_ATOMS: atom_id res chain seq x y z
N GLY A 1 -1.93 7.12 -19.69
CA GLY A 1 -3.05 6.60 -18.91
C GLY A 1 -2.59 6.26 -17.51
N ILE A 2 -3.25 6.79 -16.50
CA ILE A 2 -2.90 6.62 -15.08
C ILE A 2 -3.14 5.16 -14.72
N ARG A 3 -2.13 4.48 -14.19
CA ARG A 3 -2.28 3.13 -13.63
C ARG A 3 -2.43 3.23 -12.12
N VAL A 4 -3.50 2.66 -11.60
CA VAL A 4 -3.69 2.47 -10.16
C VAL A 4 -3.39 1.00 -9.87
N SER A 5 -2.37 0.73 -9.06
CA SER A 5 -2.05 -0.62 -8.61
C SER A 5 -2.71 -0.87 -7.26
N VAL A 6 -3.48 -1.95 -7.14
CA VAL A 6 -4.19 -2.31 -5.91
C VAL A 6 -3.75 -3.70 -5.46
N ALA A 7 -3.12 -3.78 -4.30
CA ALA A 7 -2.53 -5.02 -3.78
C ALA A 7 -3.52 -5.92 -3.00
N SER A 8 -4.83 -5.62 -2.92
CA SER A 8 -5.78 -6.46 -2.20
C SER A 8 -6.93 -6.97 -3.07
N ARG A 9 -7.34 -8.24 -2.84
CA ARG A 9 -8.44 -8.86 -3.58
C ARG A 9 -9.81 -8.23 -3.30
N GLY A 10 -10.04 -7.66 -2.14
CA GLY A 10 -11.35 -7.11 -1.74
C GLY A 10 -11.70 -5.77 -2.39
N LEU A 11 -10.75 -4.85 -2.44
CA LEU A 11 -10.95 -3.51 -3.02
C LEU A 11 -11.16 -3.55 -4.54
N GLY A 12 -10.54 -4.49 -5.23
CA GLY A 12 -10.59 -4.55 -6.68
C GLY A 12 -11.95 -4.89 -7.29
N ASP A 13 -12.87 -5.52 -6.56
CA ASP A 13 -14.24 -5.79 -7.06
C ASP A 13 -15.12 -4.55 -6.94
N VAL A 14 -14.81 -3.66 -6.01
CA VAL A 14 -15.47 -2.36 -5.86
C VAL A 14 -15.20 -1.47 -7.08
N TYR A 15 -13.98 -1.50 -7.64
CA TYR A 15 -13.60 -0.67 -8.79
C TYR A 15 -14.19 -1.14 -10.12
N LYS A 16 -14.46 -2.43 -10.28
CA LYS A 16 -14.97 -2.97 -11.55
C LYS A 16 -16.44 -2.67 -11.81
N ARG A 17 -17.20 -2.34 -10.79
CA ARG A 17 -18.67 -2.28 -10.91
C ARG A 17 -19.26 -0.91 -11.16
N GLN A 18 -18.53 0.17 -10.98
CA GLN A 18 -19.16 1.49 -11.01
C GLN A 18 -18.28 2.61 -11.58
N HIS A 19 -18.79 3.29 -12.52
CA HIS A 19 -18.84 4.71 -12.91
C HIS A 19 -17.57 5.59 -12.82
N LEU A 20 -16.50 5.16 -12.20
CA LEU A 20 -15.21 5.83 -12.27
C LEU A 20 -14.45 5.21 -13.44
N ASP A 21 -14.33 5.93 -14.54
CA ASP A 21 -13.51 5.54 -15.71
C ASP A 21 -12.02 5.63 -15.35
N LEU A 22 -11.61 4.78 -14.40
CA LEU A 22 -10.23 4.68 -13.94
C LEU A 22 -9.55 3.53 -14.64
N ASN A 23 -8.49 3.82 -15.39
CA ASN A 23 -7.60 2.79 -15.90
C ASN A 23 -6.81 2.19 -14.75
N THR A 24 -7.28 1.08 -14.18
CA THR A 24 -6.69 0.45 -13.01
C THR A 24 -5.99 -0.85 -13.36
N VAL A 25 -4.81 -1.08 -12.78
CA VAL A 25 -4.10 -2.36 -12.81
C VAL A 25 -4.16 -2.97 -11.42
N ARG A 26 -4.54 -4.23 -11.33
CA ARG A 26 -4.63 -4.95 -10.05
C ARG A 26 -3.38 -5.76 -9.78
N GLY A 27 -2.94 -5.72 -8.53
CA GLY A 27 -1.74 -6.40 -8.09
C GLY A 27 -0.48 -5.71 -8.58
N GLY A 28 0.63 -6.37 -8.41
CA GLY A 28 1.94 -5.88 -8.77
C GLY A 28 2.88 -5.75 -7.58
N THR A 29 4.13 -5.52 -7.87
CA THR A 29 5.20 -5.35 -6.89
C THR A 29 5.52 -3.87 -6.73
N TYR A 30 5.37 -3.36 -5.50
CA TYR A 30 5.75 -2.00 -5.14
C TYR A 30 7.14 -2.00 -4.53
N VAL A 31 8.07 -1.24 -5.10
CA VAL A 31 9.36 -0.93 -4.48
C VAL A 31 9.24 0.34 -3.66
N ALA A 32 9.50 0.27 -2.37
CA ALA A 32 9.63 1.44 -1.53
C ALA A 32 11.10 1.87 -1.48
N MET A 33 11.37 3.08 -1.91
CA MET A 33 12.68 3.72 -1.75
C MET A 33 12.61 4.78 -0.66
N GLU A 34 13.69 4.98 0.05
CA GLU A 34 13.69 5.86 1.22
C GLU A 34 13.63 7.36 0.85
N GLY A 35 14.19 7.74 -0.29
CA GLY A 35 14.31 9.15 -0.65
C GLY A 35 15.39 9.88 0.18
N PRO A 36 15.43 11.23 0.17
CA PRO A 36 14.52 12.16 -0.49
C PRO A 36 14.71 12.28 -2.00
N GLN A 37 15.81 11.77 -2.55
CA GLN A 37 16.08 11.82 -3.99
C GLN A 37 15.33 10.72 -4.75
N PHE A 38 15.05 10.96 -6.02
CA PHE A 38 14.57 9.93 -6.93
C PHE A 38 15.69 8.97 -7.32
N SER A 39 15.33 7.78 -7.80
CA SER A 39 16.27 6.77 -8.26
C SER A 39 17.08 7.25 -9.45
N SER A 40 18.36 6.90 -9.44
CA SER A 40 19.21 7.02 -10.63
C SER A 40 18.75 6.02 -11.71
N LEU A 41 19.17 6.24 -12.94
CA LEU A 41 18.88 5.32 -14.04
C LEU A 41 19.35 3.88 -13.77
N ALA A 42 20.47 3.72 -13.06
CA ALA A 42 21.01 2.42 -12.70
C ALA A 42 20.10 1.69 -11.69
N GLU A 43 19.65 2.40 -10.64
CA GLU A 43 18.70 1.88 -9.65
C GLU A 43 17.36 1.53 -10.28
N SER A 44 16.84 2.41 -11.12
CA SER A 44 15.58 2.20 -11.84
C SER A 44 15.62 0.95 -12.72
N LYS A 45 16.71 0.74 -13.46
CA LYS A 45 16.91 -0.50 -14.22
C LYS A 45 17.02 -1.73 -13.34
N LEU A 46 17.66 -1.62 -12.17
CA LEU A 46 17.76 -2.70 -11.19
C LEU A 46 16.37 -3.07 -10.65
N TYR A 47 15.58 -2.11 -10.20
CA TYR A 47 14.22 -2.35 -9.71
C TYR A 47 13.32 -2.99 -10.77
N LYS A 48 13.43 -2.51 -12.00
CA LYS A 48 12.75 -3.13 -13.13
C LYS A 48 13.16 -4.60 -13.34
N SER A 49 14.46 -4.90 -13.21
CA SER A 49 14.97 -6.28 -13.34
C SER A 49 14.46 -7.22 -12.23
N TRP A 50 14.09 -6.68 -11.08
CA TRP A 50 13.42 -7.43 -9.99
C TRP A 50 11.94 -7.66 -10.23
N GLY A 51 11.39 -7.15 -11.32
CA GLY A 51 9.96 -7.25 -11.62
C GLY A 51 9.11 -6.25 -10.86
N ALA A 52 9.68 -5.13 -10.42
CA ALA A 52 8.90 -4.05 -9.81
C ALA A 52 7.98 -3.38 -10.84
N ASP A 53 6.73 -3.19 -10.45
CA ASP A 53 5.70 -2.55 -11.27
C ASP A 53 5.53 -1.08 -10.94
N VAL A 54 5.72 -0.73 -9.67
CA VAL A 54 5.56 0.63 -9.14
C VAL A 54 6.67 0.94 -8.17
N ILE A 55 7.14 2.18 -8.18
CA ILE A 55 8.09 2.73 -7.22
C ILE A 55 7.49 3.93 -6.49
N GLY A 56 7.77 4.07 -5.20
CA GLY A 56 7.38 5.21 -4.39
C GLY A 56 8.09 5.23 -3.06
N MET A 57 7.78 6.21 -2.21
CA MET A 57 8.51 6.47 -0.96
C MET A 57 7.66 6.27 0.31
N THR A 58 6.38 5.92 0.19
CA THR A 58 5.43 6.07 1.30
C THR A 58 4.90 4.77 1.90
N ASN A 59 5.00 3.64 1.20
CA ASN A 59 4.40 2.39 1.67
C ASN A 59 5.17 1.72 2.82
N LEU A 60 6.41 2.05 3.04
CA LEU A 60 7.20 1.56 4.16
C LEU A 60 7.63 2.73 5.07
N PRO A 61 7.56 2.55 6.37
CA PRO A 61 7.23 1.33 7.14
C PRO A 61 5.72 1.08 7.35
N GLU A 62 4.83 1.89 6.79
CA GLU A 62 3.38 1.86 7.02
C GLU A 62 2.77 0.45 6.81
N ALA A 63 3.12 -0.21 5.71
CA ALA A 63 2.62 -1.56 5.41
C ALA A 63 3.06 -2.60 6.46
N TYR A 64 4.28 -2.48 6.99
CA TYR A 64 4.77 -3.37 8.06
C TYR A 64 4.05 -3.12 9.38
N LEU A 65 3.88 -1.85 9.76
CA LEU A 65 3.18 -1.46 10.98
C LEU A 65 1.72 -1.89 10.95
N ALA A 66 1.07 -1.77 9.79
CA ALA A 66 -0.30 -2.26 9.62
C ALA A 66 -0.37 -3.78 9.83
N ARG A 67 0.56 -4.54 9.27
CA ARG A 67 0.61 -6.00 9.44
C ARG A 67 0.92 -6.39 10.88
N GLU A 68 1.83 -5.70 11.56
CA GLU A 68 2.12 -5.90 12.99
C GLU A 68 0.89 -5.61 13.88
N ALA A 69 0.05 -4.68 13.47
CA ALA A 69 -1.20 -4.34 14.15
C ALA A 69 -2.39 -5.21 13.71
N GLU A 70 -2.17 -6.26 12.93
CA GLU A 70 -3.22 -7.12 12.36
C GLU A 70 -4.30 -6.34 11.57
N ILE A 71 -3.88 -5.25 10.90
CA ILE A 71 -4.73 -4.41 10.05
C ILE A 71 -4.56 -4.81 8.60
N CYS A 72 -5.66 -5.19 7.95
CA CYS A 72 -5.65 -5.43 6.51
C CYS A 72 -5.28 -4.15 5.76
N TYR A 73 -4.18 -4.20 5.02
CA TYR A 73 -3.61 -3.06 4.32
C TYR A 73 -3.74 -3.21 2.80
N ALA A 74 -4.07 -2.15 2.13
CA ALA A 74 -4.12 -2.10 0.68
C ALA A 74 -3.59 -0.74 0.18
N SER A 75 -2.69 -0.79 -0.79
CA SER A 75 -2.16 0.41 -1.43
C SER A 75 -2.84 0.69 -2.75
N VAL A 76 -3.10 1.98 -2.98
CA VAL A 76 -3.53 2.49 -4.27
C VAL A 76 -2.47 3.48 -4.77
N GLY A 77 -1.68 3.06 -5.76
CA GLY A 77 -0.68 3.91 -6.39
C GLY A 77 -1.31 4.81 -7.44
N MET A 78 -1.30 6.12 -7.20
CA MET A 78 -1.70 7.13 -8.19
C MET A 78 -0.48 7.50 -9.03
N VAL A 79 -0.25 6.75 -10.13
CA VAL A 79 0.95 6.89 -10.96
C VAL A 79 0.96 8.24 -11.68
N THR A 80 2.08 8.94 -11.59
CA THR A 80 2.29 10.26 -12.20
C THR A 80 3.02 10.18 -13.53
N ASP A 81 3.99 9.29 -13.63
CA ASP A 81 4.88 9.16 -14.78
C ASP A 81 5.46 7.75 -14.92
N TYR A 82 6.27 7.56 -15.92
CA TYR A 82 7.20 6.44 -16.03
C TYR A 82 8.54 6.84 -15.41
N ASP A 83 9.17 5.91 -14.73
CA ASP A 83 10.50 6.13 -14.17
C ASP A 83 11.55 6.37 -15.28
N CYS A 84 12.70 6.91 -14.91
CA CYS A 84 13.78 7.37 -15.81
C CYS A 84 14.36 6.31 -16.77
N TRP A 85 13.98 5.05 -16.63
CA TRP A 85 14.34 3.99 -17.59
C TRP A 85 13.54 4.01 -18.90
N HIS A 86 12.43 4.73 -18.96
CA HIS A 86 11.53 4.69 -20.12
C HIS A 86 12.10 5.54 -21.28
N PRO A 87 12.28 4.95 -22.46
CA PRO A 87 12.75 5.72 -23.62
C PRO A 87 11.65 6.70 -24.07
N GLY A 88 11.98 7.95 -24.27
CA GLY A 88 11.07 9.00 -24.70
C GLY A 88 10.59 9.92 -23.58
N HIS A 89 11.13 9.78 -22.37
CA HIS A 89 11.01 10.77 -21.32
C HIS A 89 12.24 11.70 -21.30
N ASP A 90 12.42 12.41 -22.40
CA ASP A 90 13.26 13.61 -22.41
C ASP A 90 12.43 14.74 -21.80
N ASP A 91 12.95 15.33 -20.71
CA ASP A 91 12.38 16.46 -19.97
C ASP A 91 10.96 16.25 -19.41
N VAL A 92 10.89 15.70 -18.22
CA VAL A 92 9.67 15.72 -17.42
C VAL A 92 9.31 17.19 -17.14
N ASN A 93 8.33 17.70 -17.86
CA ASN A 93 7.85 19.07 -17.67
C ASN A 93 7.12 19.14 -16.31
N VAL A 94 7.60 19.99 -15.42
CA VAL A 94 7.04 20.17 -14.06
C VAL A 94 5.55 20.53 -14.12
N GLU A 95 5.12 21.33 -15.09
CA GLU A 95 3.73 21.70 -15.28
C GLU A 95 2.85 20.47 -15.58
N ALA A 96 3.32 19.54 -16.41
CA ALA A 96 2.61 18.31 -16.73
C ALA A 96 2.48 17.39 -15.50
N ILE A 97 3.53 17.31 -14.66
CA ILE A 97 3.46 16.57 -13.38
C ILE A 97 2.41 17.20 -12.47
N VAL A 98 2.43 18.52 -12.31
CA VAL A 98 1.48 19.21 -11.42
C VAL A 98 0.04 19.01 -11.89
N GLU A 99 -0.22 19.03 -13.18
CA GLU A 99 -1.56 18.78 -13.71
C GLU A 99 -1.98 17.32 -13.46
N THR A 100 -1.10 16.36 -13.72
CA THR A 100 -1.33 14.95 -13.41
C THR A 100 -1.63 14.73 -11.91
N LEU A 101 -0.91 15.41 -11.03
CA LEU A 101 -1.16 15.34 -9.57
C LEU A 101 -2.53 15.92 -9.20
N ARG A 102 -2.96 17.01 -9.83
CA ARG A 102 -4.29 17.59 -9.59
C ARG A 102 -5.41 16.65 -10.04
N GLU A 103 -5.28 16.08 -11.23
CA GLU A 103 -6.24 15.08 -11.73
C GLU A 103 -6.28 13.84 -10.84
N ASN A 104 -5.12 13.35 -10.43
CA ASN A 104 -4.99 12.22 -9.53
C ASN A 104 -5.64 12.49 -8.17
N SER A 105 -5.44 13.69 -7.61
CA SER A 105 -6.06 14.08 -6.34
C SER A 105 -7.59 14.08 -6.43
N LYS A 106 -8.14 14.59 -7.53
CA LYS A 106 -9.59 14.54 -7.76
C LYS A 106 -10.09 13.10 -7.83
N LYS A 107 -9.44 12.26 -8.64
CA LYS A 107 -9.81 10.84 -8.79
C LYS A 107 -9.67 10.07 -7.46
N ALA A 108 -8.65 10.38 -6.66
CA ALA A 108 -8.47 9.80 -5.33
C ALA A 108 -9.62 10.19 -4.38
N ASN A 109 -10.04 11.46 -4.37
CA ASN A 109 -11.16 11.91 -3.57
C ASN A 109 -12.47 11.23 -3.98
N ASP A 110 -12.75 11.15 -5.27
CA ASP A 110 -13.94 10.47 -5.80
C ASP A 110 -13.92 8.97 -5.42
N MET A 111 -12.76 8.33 -5.51
CA MET A 111 -12.56 6.95 -5.08
C MET A 111 -12.81 6.76 -3.59
N ILE A 112 -12.27 7.61 -2.73
CA ILE A 112 -12.46 7.53 -1.27
C ILE A 112 -13.94 7.71 -0.93
N ALA A 113 -14.60 8.68 -1.53
CA ALA A 113 -16.04 8.90 -1.31
C ALA A 113 -16.89 7.68 -1.67
N GLU A 114 -16.50 6.93 -2.70
CA GLU A 114 -17.20 5.72 -3.13
C GLU A 114 -16.85 4.49 -2.27
N VAL A 115 -15.61 4.37 -1.84
CA VAL A 115 -15.13 3.19 -1.08
C VAL A 115 -15.50 3.27 0.40
N ALA A 116 -15.39 4.45 1.03
CA ALA A 116 -15.55 4.59 2.48
C ALA A 116 -16.90 4.08 3.01
N PRO A 117 -18.06 4.35 2.36
CA PRO A 117 -19.33 3.79 2.80
C PRO A 117 -19.39 2.26 2.76
N ARG A 118 -18.67 1.64 1.81
CA ARG A 118 -18.64 0.18 1.60
C ARG A 118 -17.72 -0.56 2.56
N MET A 119 -16.79 0.16 3.20
CA MET A 119 -15.93 -0.42 4.23
C MET A 119 -16.69 -0.92 5.46
N LYS A 120 -17.95 -0.53 5.62
CA LYS A 120 -18.84 -1.07 6.66
C LYS A 120 -19.21 -2.54 6.41
N GLU A 121 -19.17 -2.99 5.17
CA GLU A 121 -19.51 -4.35 4.73
C GLU A 121 -18.24 -5.20 4.52
N ARG A 122 -17.17 -4.92 5.26
CA ARG A 122 -15.93 -5.67 5.11
C ARG A 122 -16.17 -7.16 5.40
N PRO A 123 -15.48 -8.07 4.71
CA PRO A 123 -15.57 -9.49 5.01
C PRO A 123 -15.13 -9.77 6.44
N SER A 124 -15.75 -10.74 7.08
CA SER A 124 -15.43 -11.17 8.46
C SER A 124 -14.02 -11.77 8.59
N VAL A 125 -13.43 -12.18 7.47
CA VAL A 125 -12.09 -12.77 7.39
C VAL A 125 -11.28 -12.02 6.35
N CYS A 126 -10.06 -11.63 6.72
CA CYS A 126 -9.12 -11.00 5.79
C CYS A 126 -8.63 -12.03 4.75
N PRO A 127 -8.81 -11.78 3.43
CA PRO A 127 -8.42 -12.74 2.40
C PRO A 127 -6.91 -13.01 2.34
N SER A 128 -6.09 -12.10 2.88
CA SER A 128 -4.62 -12.22 2.96
C SER A 128 -4.15 -12.78 4.32
N GLY A 129 -5.06 -12.95 5.30
CA GLY A 129 -4.72 -13.41 6.64
C GLY A 129 -3.98 -12.38 7.50
N ASP A 130 -4.02 -11.11 7.11
CA ASP A 130 -3.32 -10.06 7.85
C ASP A 130 -3.97 -9.77 9.22
N ASP A 131 -5.26 -10.03 9.37
CA ASP A 131 -6.00 -9.95 10.62
C ASP A 131 -5.62 -11.01 11.68
N HIS A 132 -4.73 -11.94 11.31
CA HIS A 132 -4.15 -12.98 12.17
C HIS A 132 -2.65 -13.11 11.96
N ALA A 133 -1.99 -12.03 11.54
CA ALA A 133 -0.57 -12.05 11.14
C ALA A 133 0.38 -12.40 12.29
N LEU A 134 -0.05 -12.21 13.54
CA LEU A 134 0.75 -12.49 14.72
C LEU A 134 0.55 -13.90 15.28
N GLU A 135 -0.32 -14.73 14.72
CA GLU A 135 -0.51 -16.11 15.18
C GLU A 135 0.79 -16.90 15.07
N GLY A 136 1.15 -17.57 16.16
CA GLY A 136 2.39 -18.38 16.24
C GLY A 136 3.69 -17.57 16.29
N THR A 137 3.63 -16.24 16.41
CA THR A 137 4.83 -15.37 16.45
C THR A 137 5.38 -15.17 17.86
N LEU A 138 4.58 -15.42 18.91
CA LEU A 138 5.02 -15.34 20.30
C LEU A 138 5.87 -16.55 20.65
N ILE A 139 7.17 -16.33 20.80
CA ILE A 139 8.17 -17.36 21.17
C ILE A 139 8.42 -17.35 22.68
N THR A 140 8.32 -16.17 23.30
CA THR A 140 8.52 -16.01 24.75
C THR A 140 7.32 -16.53 25.51
N ASP A 141 7.57 -17.38 26.48
CA ASP A 141 6.54 -17.88 27.40
C ASP A 141 5.81 -16.71 28.08
N LEU A 142 4.49 -16.80 28.17
CA LEU A 142 3.66 -15.74 28.76
C LEU A 142 4.07 -15.42 30.20
N ASP A 143 4.42 -16.43 30.98
CA ASP A 143 4.87 -16.30 32.39
C ASP A 143 6.22 -15.59 32.51
N ALA A 144 7.02 -15.57 31.44
CA ALA A 144 8.31 -14.91 31.39
C ALA A 144 8.25 -13.46 30.87
N GLN A 145 7.07 -12.99 30.49
CA GLN A 145 6.88 -11.65 29.93
C GLN A 145 6.80 -10.59 31.02
N SER A 146 7.45 -9.45 30.80
CA SER A 146 7.35 -8.30 31.68
C SER A 146 5.97 -7.64 31.58
N PRO A 147 5.22 -7.46 32.70
CA PRO A 147 3.91 -6.79 32.68
C PRO A 147 3.96 -5.39 32.06
N GLU A 148 5.07 -4.66 32.25
CA GLU A 148 5.26 -3.34 31.65
C GLU A 148 5.32 -3.41 30.12
N ARG A 149 5.99 -4.43 29.56
CA ARG A 149 6.09 -4.62 28.11
C ARG A 149 4.76 -5.08 27.53
N VAL A 150 4.06 -5.98 28.20
CA VAL A 150 2.72 -6.42 27.82
C VAL A 150 1.78 -5.23 27.72
N ALA A 151 1.76 -4.37 28.73
CA ALA A 151 0.93 -3.15 28.73
C ALA A 151 1.27 -2.19 27.56
N LYS A 152 2.55 -2.09 27.18
CA LYS A 152 2.96 -1.25 26.03
C LYS A 152 2.53 -1.84 24.68
N LEU A 153 2.43 -3.16 24.57
CA LEU A 153 2.08 -3.86 23.36
C LEU A 153 0.57 -4.15 23.24
N ASP A 154 -0.21 -3.84 24.25
CA ASP A 154 -1.65 -4.17 24.32
C ASP A 154 -2.44 -3.64 23.12
N ALA A 155 -2.14 -2.43 22.65
CA ALA A 155 -2.81 -1.83 21.49
C ALA A 155 -2.56 -2.58 20.16
N VAL A 156 -1.44 -3.31 20.05
CA VAL A 156 -1.01 -3.99 18.81
C VAL A 156 -1.21 -5.51 18.93
N ALA A 157 -0.82 -6.10 20.04
CA ALA A 157 -0.77 -7.54 20.25
C ALA A 157 -1.67 -8.02 21.40
N GLY A 158 -2.54 -7.18 21.94
CA GLY A 158 -3.38 -7.50 23.11
C GLY A 158 -4.23 -8.74 22.91
N ARG A 159 -4.67 -9.03 21.69
CA ARG A 159 -5.40 -10.26 21.35
C ARG A 159 -4.64 -11.54 21.73
N LEU A 160 -3.32 -11.51 21.62
CA LEU A 160 -2.46 -12.67 21.89
C LEU A 160 -1.86 -12.66 23.31
N LEU A 161 -1.66 -11.46 23.85
CA LEU A 161 -0.98 -11.28 25.15
C LEU A 161 -1.93 -11.44 26.35
N ASN A 162 -3.25 -11.30 26.14
CA ASN A 162 -4.28 -11.35 27.17
C ASN A 162 -5.08 -12.66 27.13
N THR A 163 -4.57 -13.70 26.45
CA THR A 163 -5.13 -15.05 26.45
C THR A 163 -4.46 -15.89 27.51
#